data_db2567d978d31634815a1c98d5cbadc1
#
_entry.id   db2567d978d31634815a1c98d5cbadc1
#
_cell.length_a   1.000
_cell.length_b   1.000
_cell.length_c   1.000
_cell.angle_alpha   90.00
_cell.angle_beta   90.00
_cell.angle_gamma   90.00
#
_symmetry.space_group_name_H-M   'P 1'
#
loop_
_entity.id
_entity.type
_entity.pdbx_description
1 polymer ?
#
loop_
_entity_poly.entity_id
_entity_poly.type
_entity_poly.pdbx_seq_one_letter_code
_entity_poly.pdbx_strand_id
1 'polypeptide(L)'
;MTSMANVSDVNTSVPIEQATHETLEFKVVKIIFYCIILTCSTIGNGLVIYVIKANERMRTPSNILVLNLAVCDLVTPLISIPFDFAVEENGYAWMYGGFMCKILWPGATLSTTSSSLTLAAISFDRYRVIMHPFKSKLSMDKIKIIIFLIHMFSIFVITPYIYVLRLQGSHCYENWPGYEYRQAYTLFLFSVQYCIPLIFMTIMYTLTLKSLFSASVKTWVMRKDRVEEQPITNNQESDVSVTDNDHTQKKKKWRLLQINPQGASEANKRATKMFIVIVIVFATCMFPNQVVWFWSDFDNGMAHKHYKIVSIICWIFTYTNSVCNSAIYAVFSNDFRKGFYHAYGKFCCKVIEQYEVNSKYPDYPCNHVRLKQLKDEKPNEPQVIS
;
A
#
# COMPACT_ATOMS: atom_id res chain seq x y z
N MET A 1 42.90 40.04 9.78
CA MET A 1 43.46 39.63 11.08
C MET A 1 42.29 39.27 11.99
N THR A 2 41.85 38.05 11.96
CA THR A 2 40.91 37.49 12.94
C THR A 2 41.18 36.01 13.08
N SER A 3 41.42 35.66 14.29
CA SER A 3 41.89 34.42 14.92
C SER A 3 41.22 33.14 14.33
N MET A 4 42.08 32.21 13.91
CA MET A 4 41.74 30.81 13.78
C MET A 4 41.51 30.27 15.21
N ALA A 5 40.26 29.97 15.54
CA ALA A 5 39.93 29.20 16.74
C ALA A 5 40.15 27.71 16.36
N ASN A 6 41.09 27.09 17.06
CA ASN A 6 41.42 25.67 16.99
C ASN A 6 40.19 24.83 17.32
N VAL A 7 39.81 23.97 16.35
CA VAL A 7 38.81 22.90 16.51
C VAL A 7 39.52 21.67 17.16
N SER A 8 40.04 21.82 18.36
CA SER A 8 40.67 20.73 19.10
C SER A 8 40.12 20.47 20.52
N ASP A 9 39.01 21.15 20.90
CA ASP A 9 38.42 20.95 22.23
C ASP A 9 36.88 20.86 22.18
N VAL A 10 36.36 19.89 21.43
CA VAL A 10 35.01 19.37 21.69
C VAL A 10 35.14 17.95 22.24
N ASN A 11 35.87 17.84 23.34
CA ASN A 11 35.72 16.77 24.30
C ASN A 11 34.51 17.07 25.19
N THR A 12 33.36 17.31 24.60
CA THR A 12 32.09 17.16 25.33
C THR A 12 31.75 15.68 25.29
N SER A 13 32.37 14.94 26.21
CA SER A 13 31.77 13.76 26.77
C SER A 13 30.36 14.15 27.26
N VAL A 14 29.37 14.01 26.37
CA VAL A 14 27.99 13.92 26.79
C VAL A 14 27.96 12.81 27.83
N PRO A 15 27.54 13.09 29.07
CA PRO A 15 27.52 12.05 30.09
C PRO A 15 26.64 10.93 29.58
N ILE A 16 27.23 9.74 29.37
CA ILE A 16 26.56 8.50 28.98
C ILE A 16 25.49 8.09 30.00
N GLU A 17 25.41 8.81 31.12
CA GLU A 17 24.62 8.51 32.32
C GLU A 17 23.19 9.09 32.33
N GLN A 18 22.73 9.76 31.27
CA GLN A 18 21.31 10.19 31.13
C GLN A 18 20.57 9.42 30.06
N ALA A 19 20.90 8.15 29.82
CA ALA A 19 19.96 7.24 29.21
C ALA A 19 18.76 7.12 30.16
N THR A 20 17.66 7.83 29.88
CA THR A 20 16.40 7.53 30.54
C THR A 20 16.15 6.05 30.31
N HIS A 21 16.34 5.25 31.36
CA HIS A 21 16.00 3.83 31.33
C HIS A 21 14.56 3.75 30.85
N GLU A 22 14.34 3.13 29.68
CA GLU A 22 13.00 2.78 29.27
C GLU A 22 12.35 2.01 30.41
N THR A 23 11.17 2.44 30.86
CA THR A 23 10.46 1.68 31.89
C THR A 23 10.15 0.30 31.32
N LEU A 24 10.16 -0.72 32.18
CA LEU A 24 9.83 -2.09 31.77
C LEU A 24 8.48 -2.15 31.06
N GLU A 25 7.51 -1.37 31.53
CA GLU A 25 6.18 -1.26 30.93
C GLU A 25 6.24 -0.75 29.48
N PHE A 26 7.00 0.33 29.22
CA PHE A 26 7.16 0.88 27.87
C PHE A 26 7.83 -0.15 26.95
N LYS A 27 8.86 -0.83 27.44
CA LYS A 27 9.56 -1.88 26.68
C LYS A 27 8.64 -3.03 26.29
N VAL A 28 7.82 -3.52 27.20
CA VAL A 28 6.83 -4.60 26.92
C VAL A 28 5.82 -4.13 25.87
N VAL A 29 5.27 -2.92 26.03
CA VAL A 29 4.31 -2.35 25.06
C VAL A 29 4.95 -2.19 23.67
N LYS A 30 6.18 -1.68 23.60
CA LYS A 30 6.95 -1.56 22.34
C LYS A 30 7.09 -2.91 21.64
N ILE A 31 7.52 -3.95 22.36
CA ILE A 31 7.70 -5.31 21.81
C ILE A 31 6.37 -5.85 21.29
N ILE A 32 5.27 -5.69 22.01
CA ILE A 32 3.94 -6.13 21.58
C ILE A 32 3.58 -5.46 20.27
N PHE A 33 3.72 -4.13 20.14
CA PHE A 33 3.44 -3.42 18.90
C PHE A 33 4.33 -3.88 17.75
N TYR A 34 5.63 -4.05 17.96
CA TYR A 34 6.55 -4.55 16.94
C TYR A 34 6.16 -5.96 16.46
N CYS A 35 5.82 -6.87 17.37
CA CYS A 35 5.35 -8.22 17.00
C CYS A 35 4.03 -8.19 16.21
N ILE A 36 3.06 -7.37 16.62
CA ILE A 36 1.79 -7.21 15.91
C ILE A 36 2.04 -6.66 14.51
N ILE A 37 2.82 -5.59 14.37
CA ILE A 37 3.10 -4.96 13.08
C ILE A 37 3.83 -5.92 12.14
N LEU A 38 4.88 -6.60 12.61
CA LEU A 38 5.62 -7.59 11.83
C LEU A 38 4.71 -8.71 11.33
N THR A 39 3.89 -9.29 12.22
CA THR A 39 2.99 -10.38 11.90
C THR A 39 1.92 -9.91 10.90
N CYS A 40 1.23 -8.82 11.21
CA CYS A 40 0.16 -8.29 10.37
C CYS A 40 0.66 -7.81 9.00
N SER A 41 1.82 -7.14 8.95
CA SER A 41 2.42 -6.69 7.69
C SER A 41 2.87 -7.88 6.84
N THR A 42 3.53 -8.88 7.46
CA THR A 42 4.01 -10.07 6.73
C THR A 42 2.85 -10.89 6.17
N ILE A 43 1.84 -11.16 6.96
CA ILE A 43 0.66 -11.92 6.52
C ILE A 43 -0.15 -11.09 5.51
N GLY A 44 -0.46 -9.85 5.82
CA GLY A 44 -1.33 -9.01 5.01
C GLY A 44 -0.74 -8.71 3.63
N ASN A 45 0.49 -8.21 3.58
CA ASN A 45 1.14 -7.90 2.30
C ASN A 45 1.56 -9.18 1.57
N GLY A 46 1.96 -10.23 2.28
CA GLY A 46 2.21 -11.57 1.70
C GLY A 46 0.98 -12.13 1.00
N LEU A 47 -0.20 -12.01 1.60
CA LEU A 47 -1.48 -12.40 0.97
C LEU A 47 -1.80 -11.56 -0.26
N VAL A 48 -1.60 -10.24 -0.23
CA VAL A 48 -1.78 -9.36 -1.40
C VAL A 48 -0.88 -9.82 -2.55
N ILE A 49 0.41 -10.04 -2.28
CA ILE A 49 1.38 -10.53 -3.27
C ILE A 49 0.96 -11.89 -3.84
N TYR A 50 0.57 -12.82 -2.97
CA TYR A 50 0.13 -14.16 -3.38
C TYR A 50 -1.10 -14.11 -4.28
N VAL A 51 -2.14 -13.37 -3.89
CA VAL A 51 -3.41 -13.29 -4.64
C VAL A 51 -3.21 -12.68 -6.02
N ILE A 52 -2.40 -11.63 -6.15
CA ILE A 52 -2.13 -11.01 -7.45
C ILE A 52 -1.31 -11.95 -8.35
N LYS A 53 -0.32 -12.67 -7.78
CA LYS A 53 0.53 -13.59 -8.54
C LYS A 53 -0.18 -14.89 -8.91
N ALA A 54 -1.00 -15.44 -8.02
CA ALA A 54 -1.69 -16.71 -8.22
C ALA A 54 -2.90 -16.61 -9.14
N ASN A 55 -3.55 -15.44 -9.23
CA ASN A 55 -4.76 -15.26 -10.01
C ASN A 55 -4.52 -14.36 -11.23
N GLU A 56 -4.59 -14.94 -12.44
CA GLU A 56 -4.37 -14.19 -13.69
C GLU A 56 -5.35 -13.04 -13.88
N ARG A 57 -6.60 -13.17 -13.44
CA ARG A 57 -7.61 -12.10 -13.49
C ARG A 57 -7.24 -10.90 -12.63
N MET A 58 -6.42 -11.12 -11.60
CA MET A 58 -5.93 -10.07 -10.71
C MET A 58 -4.66 -9.38 -11.26
N ARG A 59 -4.01 -9.88 -12.30
CA ARG A 59 -2.81 -9.29 -12.90
C ARG A 59 -3.17 -8.12 -13.83
N THR A 60 -3.93 -7.16 -13.32
CA THR A 60 -4.25 -5.93 -14.06
C THR A 60 -3.14 -4.88 -13.88
N PRO A 61 -2.98 -3.92 -14.80
CA PRO A 61 -2.01 -2.83 -14.67
C PRO A 61 -2.08 -2.13 -13.31
N SER A 62 -3.26 -1.79 -12.84
CA SER A 62 -3.46 -1.16 -11.53
C SER A 62 -3.02 -2.06 -10.36
N ASN A 63 -3.31 -3.36 -10.43
CA ASN A 63 -2.93 -4.30 -9.37
C ASN A 63 -1.42 -4.57 -9.35
N ILE A 64 -0.70 -4.36 -10.45
CA ILE A 64 0.77 -4.44 -10.45
C ILE A 64 1.38 -3.27 -9.66
N LEU A 65 0.78 -2.08 -9.68
CA LEU A 65 1.18 -1.00 -8.75
C LEU A 65 0.89 -1.37 -7.29
N VAL A 66 -0.27 -1.98 -7.02
CA VAL A 66 -0.61 -2.50 -5.68
C VAL A 66 0.38 -3.60 -5.24
N LEU A 67 0.81 -4.46 -6.17
CA LEU A 67 1.85 -5.46 -5.90
C LEU A 67 3.17 -4.81 -5.50
N ASN A 68 3.61 -3.77 -6.24
CA ASN A 68 4.82 -3.03 -5.90
C ASN A 68 4.71 -2.38 -4.51
N LEU A 69 3.57 -1.75 -4.21
CA LEU A 69 3.30 -1.17 -2.89
C LEU A 69 3.39 -2.23 -1.79
N ALA A 70 2.75 -3.39 -1.98
CA ALA A 70 2.78 -4.48 -1.00
C ALA A 70 4.19 -5.05 -0.78
N VAL A 71 5.05 -5.06 -1.80
CA VAL A 71 6.46 -5.45 -1.64
C VAL A 71 7.21 -4.43 -0.79
N CYS A 72 7.05 -3.13 -1.05
CA CYS A 72 7.68 -2.08 -0.24
C CYS A 72 7.19 -2.13 1.21
N ASP A 73 5.87 -2.27 1.42
CA ASP A 73 5.25 -2.33 2.75
C ASP A 73 5.63 -3.60 3.54
N LEU A 74 5.97 -4.69 2.85
CA LEU A 74 6.50 -5.89 3.47
C LEU A 74 7.97 -5.71 3.87
N VAL A 75 8.79 -5.15 2.98
CA VAL A 75 10.24 -5.01 3.15
C VAL A 75 10.58 -4.05 4.29
N THR A 76 9.87 -2.92 4.39
CA THR A 76 10.17 -1.88 5.40
C THR A 76 10.16 -2.42 6.83
N PRO A 77 9.08 -2.99 7.39
CA PRO A 77 9.09 -3.48 8.77
C PRO A 77 9.96 -4.74 8.95
N LEU A 78 10.08 -5.60 7.94
CA LEU A 78 10.93 -6.80 8.02
C LEU A 78 12.42 -6.47 8.15
N ILE A 79 12.87 -5.38 7.53
CA ILE A 79 14.26 -4.93 7.63
C ILE A 79 14.42 -4.04 8.87
N SER A 80 13.54 -3.03 9.06
CA SER A 80 13.77 -2.03 10.11
C SER A 80 13.54 -2.60 11.50
N ILE A 81 12.39 -3.18 11.79
CA ILE A 81 12.01 -3.55 13.16
C ILE A 81 13.00 -4.51 13.84
N PRO A 82 13.44 -5.65 13.24
CA PRO A 82 14.37 -6.55 13.92
C PRO A 82 15.74 -5.93 14.17
N PHE A 83 16.24 -5.15 13.22
CA PHE A 83 17.57 -4.57 13.30
C PHE A 83 17.59 -3.34 14.22
N ASP A 84 16.60 -2.45 14.13
CA ASP A 84 16.46 -1.29 15.00
C ASP A 84 16.25 -1.73 16.44
N PHE A 85 15.38 -2.73 16.67
CA PHE A 85 15.16 -3.30 17.99
C PHE A 85 16.44 -3.86 18.62
N ALA A 86 17.24 -4.60 17.84
CA ALA A 86 18.49 -5.16 18.35
C ALA A 86 19.54 -4.07 18.64
N VAL A 87 19.59 -2.99 17.85
CA VAL A 87 20.46 -1.82 18.14
C VAL A 87 19.98 -1.08 19.39
N GLU A 88 18.66 -0.87 19.54
CA GLU A 88 18.07 -0.26 20.75
C GLU A 88 18.43 -1.04 22.02
N GLU A 89 18.26 -2.37 21.99
CA GLU A 89 18.56 -3.25 23.13
C GLU A 89 20.04 -3.36 23.44
N ASN A 90 20.92 -3.15 22.46
CA ASN A 90 22.37 -3.14 22.64
C ASN A 90 22.93 -1.75 22.97
N GLY A 91 22.13 -0.87 23.58
CA GLY A 91 22.55 0.47 23.97
C GLY A 91 22.92 1.38 22.79
N TYR A 92 22.30 1.19 21.64
CA TYR A 92 22.58 1.87 20.37
C TYR A 92 23.97 1.57 19.77
N ALA A 93 24.64 0.52 20.24
CA ALA A 93 25.86 0.03 19.63
C ALA A 93 25.55 -0.77 18.35
N TRP A 94 26.21 -0.39 17.27
CA TRP A 94 26.05 -1.01 15.94
C TRP A 94 26.86 -2.31 15.83
N MET A 95 26.20 -3.44 15.68
CA MET A 95 26.84 -4.76 15.66
C MET A 95 26.95 -5.38 14.26
N TYR A 96 26.41 -4.72 13.22
CA TYR A 96 26.25 -5.34 11.89
C TYR A 96 27.35 -5.00 10.88
N GLY A 97 28.40 -4.29 11.32
CA GLY A 97 29.53 -3.91 10.47
C GLY A 97 29.22 -2.79 9.46
N GLY A 98 30.27 -2.35 8.73
CA GLY A 98 30.21 -1.16 7.87
C GLY A 98 29.31 -1.33 6.64
N PHE A 99 29.19 -2.54 6.10
CA PHE A 99 28.33 -2.82 4.96
C PHE A 99 26.85 -2.61 5.31
N MET A 100 26.40 -3.19 6.41
CA MET A 100 25.01 -3.04 6.86
C MET A 100 24.68 -1.62 7.32
N CYS A 101 25.65 -0.87 7.86
CA CYS A 101 25.51 0.55 8.19
C CYS A 101 25.08 1.37 6.94
N LYS A 102 25.56 1.01 5.76
CA LYS A 102 25.24 1.68 4.50
C LYS A 102 24.01 1.16 3.78
N ILE A 103 23.39 0.08 4.24
CA ILE A 103 22.26 -0.56 3.53
C ILE A 103 20.96 -0.51 4.34
N LEU A 104 21.00 -0.76 5.66
CA LEU A 104 19.78 -0.96 6.44
C LEU A 104 18.89 0.29 6.47
N TRP A 105 19.38 1.40 6.97
CA TRP A 105 18.60 2.64 7.02
C TRP A 105 18.33 3.28 5.65
N PRO A 106 19.32 3.36 4.72
CA PRO A 106 19.02 3.77 3.35
C PRO A 106 18.02 2.85 2.64
N GLY A 107 18.05 1.54 2.90
CA GLY A 107 17.09 0.58 2.36
C GLY A 107 15.66 0.83 2.85
N ALA A 108 15.48 1.15 4.13
CA ALA A 108 14.19 1.58 4.67
C ALA A 108 13.71 2.89 4.01
N THR A 109 14.61 3.86 3.87
CA THR A 109 14.34 5.15 3.18
C THR A 109 13.96 4.94 1.71
N LEU A 110 14.66 4.05 0.99
CA LEU A 110 14.34 3.65 -0.38
C LEU A 110 12.92 3.05 -0.47
N SER A 111 12.62 2.11 0.42
CA SER A 111 11.32 1.45 0.44
C SER A 111 10.18 2.44 0.71
N THR A 112 10.36 3.35 1.67
CA THR A 112 9.40 4.41 2.00
C THR A 112 9.21 5.37 0.82
N THR A 113 10.29 5.79 0.14
CA THR A 113 10.21 6.64 -1.05
C THR A 113 9.46 5.94 -2.18
N SER A 114 9.79 4.67 -2.46
CA SER A 114 9.13 3.88 -3.48
C SER A 114 7.64 3.67 -3.17
N SER A 115 7.28 3.43 -1.91
CA SER A 115 5.90 3.27 -1.45
C SER A 115 5.09 4.55 -1.69
N SER A 116 5.60 5.70 -1.27
CA SER A 116 4.97 7.01 -1.44
C SER A 116 4.74 7.36 -2.93
N LEU A 117 5.76 7.19 -3.77
CA LEU A 117 5.65 7.44 -5.21
C LEU A 117 4.71 6.43 -5.90
N THR A 118 4.66 5.20 -5.42
CA THR A 118 3.71 4.19 -5.92
C THR A 118 2.27 4.58 -5.60
N LEU A 119 1.99 5.10 -4.40
CA LEU A 119 0.67 5.65 -4.06
C LEU A 119 0.28 6.82 -4.97
N ALA A 120 1.22 7.71 -5.29
CA ALA A 120 1.00 8.78 -6.26
C ALA A 120 0.69 8.24 -7.67
N ALA A 121 1.41 7.21 -8.12
CA ALA A 121 1.16 6.55 -9.41
C ALA A 121 -0.22 5.85 -9.45
N ILE A 122 -0.64 5.22 -8.35
CA ILE A 122 -1.98 4.63 -8.19
C ILE A 122 -3.05 5.73 -8.28
N SER A 123 -2.86 6.87 -7.63
CA SER A 123 -3.83 7.98 -7.67
C SER A 123 -4.00 8.53 -9.10
N PHE A 124 -2.91 8.63 -9.86
CA PHE A 124 -2.93 9.01 -11.26
C PHE A 124 -3.64 7.98 -12.14
N ASP A 125 -3.38 6.69 -11.93
CA ASP A 125 -4.08 5.62 -12.67
C ASP A 125 -5.59 5.66 -12.42
N ARG A 126 -6.02 5.87 -11.17
CA ARG A 126 -7.44 6.02 -10.83
C ARG A 126 -8.07 7.24 -11.47
N TYR A 127 -7.40 8.38 -11.42
CA TYR A 127 -7.82 9.60 -12.10
C TYR A 127 -8.04 9.34 -13.60
N ARG A 128 -7.08 8.71 -14.29
CA ARG A 128 -7.20 8.39 -15.72
C ARG A 128 -8.39 7.48 -16.04
N VAL A 129 -8.58 6.43 -15.28
CA VAL A 129 -9.67 5.45 -15.50
C VAL A 129 -11.04 6.12 -15.38
N ILE A 130 -11.18 7.09 -14.48
CA ILE A 130 -12.47 7.75 -14.20
C ILE A 130 -12.71 8.94 -15.12
N MET A 131 -11.70 9.79 -15.31
CA MET A 131 -11.84 10.99 -16.15
C MET A 131 -11.84 10.70 -17.64
N HIS A 132 -11.18 9.62 -18.05
CA HIS A 132 -11.01 9.29 -19.47
C HIS A 132 -11.43 7.84 -19.76
N PRO A 133 -12.73 7.48 -19.58
CA PRO A 133 -13.20 6.10 -19.72
C PRO A 133 -13.04 5.54 -21.14
N PHE A 134 -12.97 6.43 -22.14
CA PHE A 134 -12.79 6.04 -23.56
C PHE A 134 -11.31 5.95 -23.98
N LYS A 135 -10.37 6.43 -23.17
CA LYS A 135 -8.94 6.22 -23.43
C LYS A 135 -8.52 4.83 -22.98
N SER A 136 -7.63 4.20 -23.75
CA SER A 136 -7.07 2.90 -23.39
C SER A 136 -6.44 2.96 -21.99
N LYS A 137 -6.66 1.92 -21.18
CA LYS A 137 -5.97 1.75 -19.89
C LYS A 137 -4.45 1.76 -20.11
N LEU A 138 -3.69 2.08 -19.06
CA LEU A 138 -2.23 1.95 -19.13
C LEU A 138 -1.87 0.50 -19.48
N SER A 139 -0.97 0.31 -20.46
CA SER A 139 -0.47 -1.02 -20.78
C SER A 139 0.41 -1.55 -19.67
N MET A 140 0.57 -2.87 -19.59
CA MET A 140 1.44 -3.53 -18.61
C MET A 140 2.88 -3.02 -18.71
N ASP A 141 3.39 -2.79 -19.93
CA ASP A 141 4.76 -2.32 -20.14
C ASP A 141 4.95 -0.89 -19.61
N LYS A 142 3.96 0.00 -19.82
CA LYS A 142 4.01 1.35 -19.24
C LYS A 142 4.05 1.31 -17.70
N ILE A 143 3.29 0.42 -17.08
CA ILE A 143 3.32 0.26 -15.62
C ILE A 143 4.67 -0.27 -15.14
N LYS A 144 5.27 -1.25 -15.84
CA LYS A 144 6.62 -1.74 -15.51
C LYS A 144 7.68 -0.63 -15.62
N ILE A 145 7.57 0.20 -16.66
CA ILE A 145 8.46 1.36 -16.82
C ILE A 145 8.27 2.36 -15.67
N ILE A 146 7.02 2.65 -15.28
CA ILE A 146 6.74 3.55 -14.15
C ILE A 146 7.36 3.00 -12.86
N ILE A 147 7.19 1.72 -12.56
CA ILE A 147 7.78 1.07 -11.38
C ILE A 147 9.31 1.14 -11.44
N PHE A 148 9.90 0.84 -12.59
CA PHE A 148 11.35 0.96 -12.78
C PHE A 148 11.85 2.38 -12.51
N LEU A 149 11.16 3.40 -13.06
CA LEU A 149 11.51 4.81 -12.83
C LEU A 149 11.36 5.22 -11.36
N ILE A 150 10.32 4.72 -10.66
CA ILE A 150 10.13 4.94 -9.22
C ILE A 150 11.35 4.41 -8.45
N HIS A 151 11.78 3.18 -8.71
CA HIS A 151 12.93 2.60 -8.00
C HIS A 151 14.24 3.30 -8.35
N MET A 152 14.47 3.65 -9.62
CA MET A 152 15.66 4.41 -10.03
C MET A 152 15.72 5.78 -9.35
N PHE A 153 14.60 6.49 -9.31
CA PHE A 153 14.52 7.76 -8.60
C PHE A 153 14.71 7.59 -7.09
N SER A 154 14.13 6.54 -6.48
CA SER A 154 14.32 6.25 -5.06
C SER A 154 15.79 5.95 -4.72
N ILE A 155 16.51 5.24 -5.60
CA ILE A 155 17.95 5.01 -5.45
C ILE A 155 18.72 6.35 -5.52
N PHE A 156 18.37 7.20 -6.46
CA PHE A 156 18.98 8.55 -6.56
C PHE A 156 18.76 9.35 -5.27
N VAL A 157 17.55 9.33 -4.72
CA VAL A 157 17.20 10.04 -3.47
C VAL A 157 18.05 9.58 -2.29
N ILE A 158 18.33 8.28 -2.15
CA ILE A 158 19.10 7.75 -1.02
C ILE A 158 20.62 7.81 -1.20
N THR A 159 21.12 8.11 -2.40
CA THR A 159 22.55 8.14 -2.68
C THR A 159 23.36 9.06 -1.76
N PRO A 160 22.93 10.31 -1.47
CA PRO A 160 23.62 11.16 -0.50
C PRO A 160 23.68 10.54 0.90
N TYR A 161 22.60 9.87 1.33
CA TYR A 161 22.53 9.21 2.63
C TYR A 161 23.55 8.06 2.74
N ILE A 162 23.61 7.19 1.73
CA ILE A 162 24.63 6.12 1.67
C ILE A 162 26.06 6.70 1.72
N TYR A 163 26.25 7.86 1.04
CA TYR A 163 27.55 8.51 0.97
C TYR A 163 28.02 9.03 2.33
N VAL A 164 27.15 9.63 3.15
CA VAL A 164 27.51 10.24 4.41
C VAL A 164 27.61 9.26 5.58
N LEU A 165 26.96 8.10 5.51
CA LEU A 165 27.00 7.08 6.56
C LEU A 165 28.42 6.54 6.76
N ARG A 166 28.87 6.49 8.02
CA ARG A 166 30.19 5.98 8.45
C ARG A 166 30.03 5.10 9.68
N LEU A 167 30.82 4.04 9.71
CA LEU A 167 31.01 3.23 10.91
C LEU A 167 32.32 3.66 11.58
N GLN A 168 32.22 4.10 12.83
CA GLN A 168 33.40 4.40 13.66
C GLN A 168 33.22 3.75 15.02
N GLY A 169 34.15 2.85 15.35
CA GLY A 169 33.98 2.01 16.53
C GLY A 169 32.70 1.16 16.43
N SER A 170 31.84 1.28 17.42
CA SER A 170 30.54 0.61 17.49
C SER A 170 29.37 1.52 17.13
N HIS A 171 29.58 2.61 16.40
CA HIS A 171 28.51 3.53 16.04
C HIS A 171 28.44 3.73 14.52
N CYS A 172 27.23 3.52 13.97
CA CYS A 172 26.89 3.92 12.61
C CYS A 172 26.25 5.30 12.69
N TYR A 173 26.86 6.30 12.05
CA TYR A 173 26.41 7.70 12.13
C TYR A 173 26.56 8.42 10.81
N GLU A 174 25.87 9.54 10.70
CA GLU A 174 25.91 10.42 9.53
C GLU A 174 27.03 11.45 9.67
N ASN A 175 27.98 11.45 8.73
CA ASN A 175 29.07 12.40 8.68
C ASN A 175 28.87 13.40 7.53
N TRP A 176 28.03 14.37 7.78
CA TRP A 176 27.76 15.45 6.83
C TRP A 176 28.90 16.49 6.80
N PRO A 177 29.19 17.10 5.64
CA PRO A 177 30.21 18.17 5.54
C PRO A 177 29.91 19.41 6.39
N GLY A 178 28.64 19.68 6.66
CA GLY A 178 28.13 20.75 7.51
C GLY A 178 26.70 20.44 7.93
N TYR A 179 26.26 21.09 9.01
CA TYR A 179 24.93 20.85 9.58
C TYR A 179 23.80 21.29 8.62
N GLU A 180 24.05 22.33 7.85
CA GLU A 180 23.15 22.85 6.81
C GLU A 180 22.86 21.81 5.71
N TYR A 181 23.81 20.95 5.36
CA TYR A 181 23.60 19.87 4.37
C TYR A 181 22.66 18.81 4.90
N ARG A 182 22.75 18.47 6.19
CA ARG A 182 21.82 17.57 6.84
C ARG A 182 20.41 18.13 6.86
N GLN A 183 20.24 19.41 7.25
CA GLN A 183 18.96 20.10 7.24
C GLN A 183 18.36 20.16 5.83
N ALA A 184 19.16 20.50 4.83
CA ALA A 184 18.73 20.53 3.43
C ALA A 184 18.27 19.15 2.95
N TYR A 185 18.97 18.09 3.35
CA TYR A 185 18.60 16.73 3.00
C TYR A 185 17.30 16.28 3.68
N THR A 186 17.08 16.64 4.93
CA THR A 186 15.82 16.40 5.65
C THR A 186 14.64 17.13 4.98
N LEU A 187 14.80 18.38 4.58
CA LEU A 187 13.80 19.12 3.81
C LEU A 187 13.53 18.47 2.45
N PHE A 188 14.57 17.99 1.79
CA PHE A 188 14.45 17.27 0.51
C PHE A 188 13.66 15.96 0.68
N LEU A 189 14.00 15.14 1.67
CA LEU A 189 13.26 13.91 1.96
C LEU A 189 11.81 14.18 2.33
N PHE A 190 11.54 15.16 3.18
CA PHE A 190 10.19 15.58 3.53
C PHE A 190 9.38 15.98 2.29
N SER A 191 10.00 16.74 1.40
CA SER A 191 9.36 17.16 0.17
C SER A 191 9.03 15.98 -0.75
N VAL A 192 10.00 15.08 -0.98
CA VAL A 192 9.88 13.98 -1.94
C VAL A 192 9.03 12.81 -1.39
N GLN A 193 9.15 12.51 -0.11
CA GLN A 193 8.47 11.34 0.48
C GLN A 193 7.07 11.67 1.02
N TYR A 194 6.81 12.92 1.36
CA TYR A 194 5.57 13.31 2.03
C TYR A 194 4.83 14.43 1.31
N CYS A 195 5.37 15.65 1.24
CA CYS A 195 4.63 16.82 0.75
C CYS A 195 4.19 16.69 -0.71
N ILE A 196 5.13 16.46 -1.63
CA ILE A 196 4.84 16.42 -3.07
C ILE A 196 3.88 15.29 -3.41
N PRO A 197 4.11 14.01 -2.97
CA PRO A 197 3.16 12.94 -3.20
C PRO A 197 1.77 13.22 -2.60
N LEU A 198 1.70 13.74 -1.39
CA LEU A 198 0.43 14.02 -0.71
C LEU A 198 -0.38 15.12 -1.43
N ILE A 199 0.27 16.20 -1.83
CA ILE A 199 -0.37 17.28 -2.61
C ILE A 199 -0.86 16.73 -3.95
N PHE A 200 -0.01 15.97 -4.66
CA PHE A 200 -0.37 15.34 -5.93
C PHE A 200 -1.58 14.40 -5.78
N MET A 201 -1.55 13.49 -4.81
CA MET A 201 -2.65 12.58 -4.54
C MET A 201 -3.94 13.33 -4.21
N THR A 202 -3.86 14.37 -3.38
CA THR A 202 -5.01 15.20 -3.00
C THR A 202 -5.64 15.88 -4.23
N ILE A 203 -4.82 16.43 -5.13
CA ILE A 203 -5.30 17.00 -6.40
C ILE A 203 -5.99 15.94 -7.25
N MET A 204 -5.36 14.79 -7.48
CA MET A 204 -5.90 13.70 -8.30
C MET A 204 -7.25 13.20 -7.76
N TYR A 205 -7.36 12.96 -6.46
CA TYR A 205 -8.62 12.50 -5.87
C TYR A 205 -9.70 13.58 -5.82
N THR A 206 -9.34 14.83 -5.61
CA THR A 206 -10.30 15.95 -5.67
C THR A 206 -10.91 16.06 -7.06
N LEU A 207 -10.11 15.99 -8.11
CA LEU A 207 -10.58 16.00 -9.50
C LEU A 207 -11.46 14.78 -9.81
N THR A 208 -11.05 13.62 -9.34
CA THR A 208 -11.80 12.36 -9.48
C THR A 208 -13.16 12.43 -8.80
N LEU A 209 -13.22 12.94 -7.57
CA LEU A 209 -14.47 13.09 -6.82
C LEU A 209 -15.42 14.09 -7.49
N LYS A 210 -14.93 15.23 -7.94
CA LYS A 210 -15.74 16.22 -8.69
C LYS A 210 -16.40 15.58 -9.91
N SER A 211 -15.65 14.77 -10.68
CA SER A 211 -16.18 14.07 -11.84
C SER A 211 -17.24 13.04 -11.48
N LEU A 212 -16.98 12.21 -10.47
CA LEU A 212 -17.93 11.19 -10.00
C LEU A 212 -19.22 11.83 -9.49
N PHE A 213 -19.12 12.96 -8.81
CA PHE A 213 -20.28 13.68 -8.31
C PHE A 213 -21.11 14.29 -9.45
N SER A 214 -20.46 14.97 -10.40
CA SER A 214 -21.11 15.52 -11.59
C SER A 214 -21.83 14.43 -12.41
N ALA A 215 -21.19 13.28 -12.65
CA ALA A 215 -21.81 12.17 -13.35
C ALA A 215 -23.03 11.61 -12.60
N SER A 216 -22.97 11.55 -11.28
CA SER A 216 -24.09 11.08 -10.42
C SER A 216 -25.28 12.02 -10.49
N VAL A 217 -25.05 13.34 -10.42
CA VAL A 217 -26.10 14.37 -10.54
C VAL A 217 -26.75 14.29 -11.92
N LYS A 218 -25.97 14.21 -13.00
CA LYS A 218 -26.49 14.10 -14.36
C LYS A 218 -27.36 12.85 -14.54
N THR A 219 -26.94 11.71 -13.99
CA THR A 219 -27.72 10.46 -14.05
C THR A 219 -29.03 10.60 -13.25
N TRP A 220 -29.00 11.28 -12.12
CA TRP A 220 -30.20 11.52 -11.30
C TRP A 220 -31.20 12.41 -12.01
N VAL A 221 -30.76 13.51 -12.63
CA VAL A 221 -31.61 14.43 -13.42
C VAL A 221 -32.29 13.68 -14.57
N MET A 222 -31.48 12.94 -15.39
CA MET A 222 -32.06 12.17 -16.53
C MET A 222 -33.03 11.07 -16.07
N ARG A 223 -32.89 10.55 -14.85
CA ARG A 223 -33.83 9.56 -14.30
C ARG A 223 -35.13 10.23 -13.88
N LYS A 224 -35.04 11.43 -13.29
CA LYS A 224 -36.21 12.21 -12.89
C LYS A 224 -37.05 12.60 -14.08
N ASP A 225 -36.43 13.16 -15.14
CA ASP A 225 -37.09 13.53 -16.38
C ASP A 225 -37.84 12.34 -17.03
N ARG A 226 -37.22 11.14 -17.03
CA ARG A 226 -37.83 9.92 -17.58
C ARG A 226 -39.00 9.37 -16.75
N VAL A 227 -39.07 9.66 -15.46
CA VAL A 227 -40.18 9.28 -14.60
C VAL A 227 -41.36 10.23 -14.79
N GLU A 228 -41.08 11.50 -15.05
CA GLU A 228 -42.13 12.53 -15.31
C GLU A 228 -42.74 12.41 -16.72
N GLU A 229 -42.03 11.78 -17.67
CA GLU A 229 -42.52 11.56 -19.06
C GLU A 229 -43.34 10.26 -19.26
N GLN A 230 -43.59 9.43 -18.23
CA GLN A 230 -44.46 8.28 -18.36
C GLN A 230 -45.93 8.74 -18.19
N PRO A 231 -46.72 8.87 -19.28
CA PRO A 231 -48.16 9.10 -19.15
C PRO A 231 -48.79 7.86 -18.52
N ILE A 232 -49.67 8.08 -17.59
CA ILE A 232 -50.56 7.06 -17.01
C ILE A 232 -51.50 6.61 -18.12
N THR A 233 -51.09 5.64 -18.94
CA THR A 233 -52.02 4.97 -19.85
C THR A 233 -52.65 3.83 -19.10
N ASN A 234 -53.93 4.07 -18.70
CA ASN A 234 -54.87 3.06 -18.25
C ASN A 234 -55.02 1.96 -19.31
N ASN A 235 -55.16 0.76 -18.81
CA ASN A 235 -55.48 -0.49 -19.46
C ASN A 235 -56.50 -0.36 -20.63
N GLN A 236 -56.16 -0.98 -21.74
CA GLN A 236 -57.16 -1.78 -22.50
C GLN A 236 -56.42 -2.91 -23.22
N GLU A 237 -56.88 -4.12 -22.95
CA GLU A 237 -56.58 -5.33 -23.68
C GLU A 237 -57.01 -5.21 -25.13
N SER A 238 -56.19 -5.65 -26.07
CA SER A 238 -56.65 -6.27 -27.33
C SER A 238 -55.53 -7.14 -27.87
N ASP A 239 -55.85 -8.41 -28.02
CA ASP A 239 -55.15 -9.46 -28.76
C ASP A 239 -54.80 -9.05 -30.18
N VAL A 240 -53.55 -9.14 -30.57
CA VAL A 240 -53.15 -9.44 -31.95
C VAL A 240 -51.86 -10.26 -31.92
N SER A 241 -52.01 -11.50 -32.35
CA SER A 241 -50.92 -12.41 -32.69
C SER A 241 -50.20 -11.97 -33.96
N VAL A 242 -48.93 -11.63 -33.89
CA VAL A 242 -48.03 -11.60 -35.03
C VAL A 242 -46.66 -12.15 -34.66
N THR A 243 -46.31 -13.21 -35.35
CA THR A 243 -45.01 -13.87 -35.39
C THR A 243 -43.91 -12.90 -35.78
N ASP A 244 -42.95 -12.68 -34.88
CA ASP A 244 -41.70 -12.05 -35.27
C ASP A 244 -40.53 -12.53 -34.35
N ASN A 245 -39.94 -13.66 -34.76
CA ASN A 245 -38.83 -14.30 -34.02
C ASN A 245 -37.47 -13.64 -34.24
N ASP A 246 -37.33 -12.67 -35.15
CA ASP A 246 -36.00 -12.10 -35.49
C ASP A 246 -35.67 -10.81 -34.72
N HIS A 247 -36.67 -10.03 -34.33
CA HIS A 247 -36.45 -8.82 -33.52
C HIS A 247 -36.14 -9.11 -32.05
N THR A 248 -36.59 -10.25 -31.52
CA THR A 248 -36.33 -10.64 -30.12
C THR A 248 -34.91 -11.11 -29.91
N GLN A 249 -34.29 -11.76 -30.88
CA GLN A 249 -32.87 -12.16 -30.78
C GLN A 249 -31.93 -10.95 -30.90
N LYS A 250 -32.19 -9.98 -31.75
CA LYS A 250 -31.45 -8.73 -31.86
C LYS A 250 -31.56 -7.90 -30.58
N LYS A 251 -32.73 -7.74 -29.97
CA LYS A 251 -32.91 -7.06 -28.66
C LYS A 251 -32.21 -7.78 -27.53
N LYS A 252 -32.16 -9.11 -27.53
CA LYS A 252 -31.44 -9.90 -26.53
C LYS A 252 -29.92 -9.75 -26.67
N LYS A 253 -29.40 -9.69 -27.91
CA LYS A 253 -27.99 -9.45 -28.22
C LYS A 253 -27.54 -8.03 -27.86
N TRP A 254 -28.36 -7.02 -28.06
CA TRP A 254 -28.12 -5.63 -27.62
C TRP A 254 -28.18 -5.47 -26.11
N ARG A 255 -29.02 -6.22 -25.37
CA ARG A 255 -29.06 -6.23 -23.91
C ARG A 255 -27.83 -6.90 -23.29
N LEU A 256 -27.24 -7.89 -23.95
CA LEU A 256 -26.00 -8.55 -23.51
C LEU A 256 -24.74 -7.70 -23.76
N LEU A 257 -24.79 -6.76 -24.72
CA LEU A 257 -23.75 -5.80 -25.04
C LEU A 257 -23.85 -4.49 -24.22
N GLN A 258 -24.94 -4.25 -23.52
CA GLN A 258 -25.02 -3.23 -22.48
C GLN A 258 -24.31 -3.77 -21.26
N ILE A 259 -22.96 -3.68 -21.26
CA ILE A 259 -22.14 -3.64 -20.04
C ILE A 259 -22.83 -2.64 -19.13
N ASN A 260 -23.43 -3.13 -18.05
CA ASN A 260 -24.23 -2.34 -17.12
C ASN A 260 -23.41 -1.11 -16.67
N PRO A 261 -23.64 0.09 -17.22
CA PRO A 261 -22.80 1.26 -16.90
C PRO A 261 -22.95 1.67 -15.43
N GLN A 262 -24.02 1.21 -14.78
CA GLN A 262 -24.22 1.43 -13.34
C GLN A 262 -23.30 0.56 -12.49
N GLY A 263 -23.08 -0.71 -12.87
CA GLY A 263 -22.17 -1.60 -12.12
C GLY A 263 -20.70 -1.17 -12.22
N ALA A 264 -20.26 -0.72 -13.39
CA ALA A 264 -18.91 -0.18 -13.56
C ALA A 264 -18.70 1.14 -12.77
N SER A 265 -19.72 2.01 -12.74
CA SER A 265 -19.69 3.24 -11.95
C SER A 265 -19.58 2.96 -10.45
N GLU A 266 -20.34 1.99 -9.92
CA GLU A 266 -20.30 1.63 -8.49
C GLU A 266 -18.96 0.98 -8.09
N ALA A 267 -18.39 0.10 -8.93
CA ALA A 267 -17.08 -0.48 -8.69
C ALA A 267 -15.98 0.60 -8.64
N ASN A 268 -16.03 1.57 -9.55
CA ASN A 268 -15.09 2.69 -9.59
C ASN A 268 -15.23 3.60 -8.34
N LYS A 269 -16.47 3.86 -7.88
CA LYS A 269 -16.73 4.61 -6.66
C LYS A 269 -16.14 3.91 -5.42
N ARG A 270 -16.33 2.58 -5.31
CA ARG A 270 -15.75 1.81 -4.20
C ARG A 270 -14.23 1.83 -4.22
N ALA A 271 -13.63 1.61 -5.38
CA ALA A 271 -12.18 1.69 -5.55
C ALA A 271 -11.64 3.08 -5.18
N THR A 272 -12.31 4.16 -5.61
CA THR A 272 -11.91 5.54 -5.26
C THR A 272 -11.98 5.77 -3.75
N LYS A 273 -13.07 5.36 -3.09
CA LYS A 273 -13.19 5.47 -1.63
C LYS A 273 -12.06 4.74 -0.91
N MET A 274 -11.73 3.52 -1.35
CA MET A 274 -10.64 2.74 -0.80
C MET A 274 -9.30 3.49 -0.86
N PHE A 275 -8.95 4.04 -2.01
CA PHE A 275 -7.69 4.76 -2.17
C PHE A 275 -7.65 6.11 -1.45
N ILE A 276 -8.79 6.79 -1.28
CA ILE A 276 -8.88 8.00 -0.44
C ILE A 276 -8.56 7.65 1.02
N VAL A 277 -9.10 6.55 1.54
CA VAL A 277 -8.80 6.08 2.89
C VAL A 277 -7.31 5.76 3.04
N ILE A 278 -6.70 5.12 2.03
CA ILE A 278 -5.24 4.85 2.01
C ILE A 278 -4.44 6.15 2.11
N VAL A 279 -4.82 7.20 1.36
CA VAL A 279 -4.11 8.49 1.42
C VAL A 279 -4.26 9.18 2.77
N ILE A 280 -5.44 9.13 3.37
CA ILE A 280 -5.67 9.67 4.72
C ILE A 280 -4.78 8.92 5.74
N VAL A 281 -4.76 7.59 5.68
CA VAL A 281 -3.91 6.77 6.56
C VAL A 281 -2.43 7.07 6.32
N PHE A 282 -1.99 7.16 5.07
CA PHE A 282 -0.62 7.55 4.74
C PHE A 282 -0.27 8.92 5.34
N ALA A 283 -1.13 9.93 5.15
CA ALA A 283 -0.91 11.26 5.68
C ALA A 283 -0.79 11.26 7.22
N THR A 284 -1.68 10.55 7.91
CA THR A 284 -1.72 10.51 9.39
C THR A 284 -0.60 9.67 9.99
N CYS A 285 -0.27 8.53 9.39
CA CYS A 285 0.75 7.64 9.92
C CYS A 285 2.19 8.12 9.67
N MET A 286 2.41 8.81 8.54
CA MET A 286 3.75 9.30 8.20
C MET A 286 4.08 10.65 8.84
N PHE A 287 3.07 11.48 9.17
CA PHE A 287 3.27 12.83 9.70
C PHE A 287 4.09 12.87 11.00
N PRO A 288 3.82 12.04 12.03
CA PRO A 288 4.58 12.11 13.29
C PRO A 288 6.08 11.94 13.10
N ASN A 289 6.49 11.03 12.21
CA ASN A 289 7.90 10.81 11.90
C ASN A 289 8.55 12.01 11.22
N GLN A 290 7.82 12.73 10.35
CA GLN A 290 8.34 13.95 9.74
C GLN A 290 8.60 15.02 10.80
N VAL A 291 7.69 15.17 11.77
CA VAL A 291 7.85 16.12 12.87
C VAL A 291 9.10 15.78 13.71
N VAL A 292 9.35 14.51 14.00
CA VAL A 292 10.53 14.10 14.75
C VAL A 292 11.84 14.41 14.01
N TRP A 293 11.88 14.19 12.68
CA TRP A 293 13.06 14.55 11.88
C TRP A 293 13.32 16.06 11.90
N PHE A 294 12.26 16.87 11.75
CA PHE A 294 12.39 18.35 11.88
C PHE A 294 12.86 18.74 13.28
N TRP A 295 12.27 18.18 14.31
CA TRP A 295 12.68 18.46 15.69
C TRP A 295 14.15 18.06 15.94
N SER A 296 14.57 16.91 15.41
CA SER A 296 15.97 16.48 15.48
C SER A 296 16.94 17.48 14.84
N ASP A 297 16.61 17.95 13.63
CA ASP A 297 17.56 18.62 12.77
C ASP A 297 17.47 20.17 12.81
N PHE A 298 16.40 20.73 13.37
CA PHE A 298 16.20 22.19 13.42
C PHE A 298 16.10 22.75 14.85
N ASP A 299 15.78 21.94 15.83
CA ASP A 299 15.57 22.38 17.22
C ASP A 299 16.33 21.52 18.25
N ASN A 300 17.42 20.88 17.81
CA ASN A 300 18.28 20.06 18.68
C ASN A 300 17.52 18.98 19.50
N GLY A 301 16.48 18.41 18.89
CA GLY A 301 15.59 17.45 19.55
C GLY A 301 16.30 16.23 20.14
N MET A 302 17.44 15.82 19.53
CA MET A 302 18.26 14.70 20.03
C MET A 302 18.79 14.91 21.45
N ALA A 303 19.01 16.17 21.87
CA ALA A 303 19.45 16.52 23.22
C ALA A 303 18.32 16.43 24.26
N HIS A 304 17.05 16.32 23.80
CA HIS A 304 15.91 16.29 24.71
C HIS A 304 15.76 14.93 25.38
N LYS A 305 15.56 14.93 26.68
CA LYS A 305 15.50 13.72 27.53
C LYS A 305 14.46 12.67 27.04
N HIS A 306 13.36 13.08 26.41
CA HIS A 306 12.31 12.16 25.93
C HIS A 306 12.39 11.85 24.42
N TYR A 307 13.43 12.34 23.72
CA TYR A 307 13.56 12.19 22.26
C TYR A 307 13.45 10.72 21.82
N LYS A 308 14.15 9.81 22.50
CA LYS A 308 14.13 8.37 22.16
C LYS A 308 12.73 7.76 22.21
N ILE A 309 11.99 8.03 23.29
CA ILE A 309 10.62 7.51 23.47
C ILE A 309 9.69 8.07 22.39
N VAL A 310 9.76 9.39 22.14
CA VAL A 310 8.94 10.04 21.10
C VAL A 310 9.27 9.49 19.72
N SER A 311 10.55 9.29 19.40
CA SER A 311 10.99 8.73 18.13
C SER A 311 10.47 7.31 17.90
N ILE A 312 10.56 6.45 18.91
CA ILE A 312 10.04 5.07 18.85
C ILE A 312 8.52 5.07 18.60
N ILE A 313 7.77 5.92 19.31
CA ILE A 313 6.32 6.05 19.07
C ILE A 313 6.03 6.48 17.63
N CYS A 314 6.75 7.46 17.10
CA CYS A 314 6.58 7.95 15.75
C CYS A 314 6.97 6.89 14.69
N TRP A 315 7.99 6.06 14.96
CA TRP A 315 8.34 4.93 14.10
C TRP A 315 7.26 3.85 14.10
N ILE A 316 6.63 3.56 15.23
CA ILE A 316 5.48 2.65 15.32
C ILE A 316 4.35 3.13 14.40
N PHE A 317 4.05 4.43 14.36
CA PHE A 317 3.08 4.99 13.41
C PHE A 317 3.49 4.74 11.96
N THR A 318 4.75 4.98 11.62
CA THR A 318 5.29 4.75 10.28
C THR A 318 5.19 3.27 9.87
N TYR A 319 5.54 2.34 10.74
CA TYR A 319 5.43 0.91 10.48
C TYR A 319 3.97 0.44 10.39
N THR A 320 3.07 1.06 11.15
CA THR A 320 1.62 0.78 11.08
C THR A 320 1.05 1.11 9.70
N ASN A 321 1.57 2.13 9.00
CA ASN A 321 1.18 2.41 7.62
C ASN A 321 1.32 1.19 6.70
N SER A 322 2.38 0.39 6.88
CA SER A 322 2.61 -0.83 6.08
C SER A 322 1.55 -1.93 6.31
N VAL A 323 0.91 -1.95 7.47
CA VAL A 323 -0.19 -2.88 7.78
C VAL A 323 -1.51 -2.40 7.21
N CYS A 324 -1.75 -1.09 7.27
CA CYS A 324 -3.05 -0.50 6.93
C CYS A 324 -3.46 -0.74 5.48
N ASN A 325 -2.51 -0.71 4.53
CA ASN A 325 -2.81 -0.89 3.11
C ASN A 325 -3.46 -2.25 2.83
N SER A 326 -2.88 -3.34 3.34
CA SER A 326 -3.43 -4.69 3.16
C SER A 326 -4.76 -4.89 3.88
N ALA A 327 -4.95 -4.30 5.06
CA ALA A 327 -6.21 -4.32 5.80
C ALA A 327 -7.32 -3.57 5.04
N ILE A 328 -7.02 -2.41 4.46
CA ILE A 328 -7.96 -1.64 3.65
C ILE A 328 -8.40 -2.43 2.40
N TYR A 329 -7.48 -3.16 1.73
CA TYR A 329 -7.86 -4.04 0.61
C TYR A 329 -8.81 -5.14 1.05
N ALA A 330 -8.61 -5.74 2.22
CA ALA A 330 -9.51 -6.76 2.78
C ALA A 330 -10.92 -6.23 3.06
N VAL A 331 -11.03 -4.99 3.51
CA VAL A 331 -12.33 -4.37 3.84
C VAL A 331 -13.06 -3.87 2.59
N PHE A 332 -12.38 -3.15 1.71
CA PHE A 332 -13.03 -2.40 0.63
C PHE A 332 -13.08 -3.14 -0.70
N SER A 333 -12.19 -4.10 -0.96
CA SER A 333 -12.10 -4.79 -2.26
C SER A 333 -12.67 -6.20 -2.19
N ASN A 334 -13.78 -6.43 -2.92
CA ASN A 334 -14.37 -7.75 -3.05
C ASN A 334 -13.43 -8.78 -3.69
N ASP A 335 -12.59 -8.33 -4.65
CA ASP A 335 -11.69 -9.21 -5.38
C ASP A 335 -10.54 -9.70 -4.49
N PHE A 336 -9.93 -8.79 -3.69
CA PHE A 336 -8.94 -9.18 -2.69
C PHE A 336 -9.55 -10.05 -1.60
N ARG A 337 -10.73 -9.72 -1.10
CA ARG A 337 -11.42 -10.52 -0.08
C ARG A 337 -11.67 -11.96 -0.55
N LYS A 338 -12.20 -12.15 -1.75
CA LYS A 338 -12.37 -13.48 -2.36
C LYS A 338 -11.02 -14.20 -2.52
N GLY A 339 -9.99 -13.47 -2.96
CA GLY A 339 -8.64 -13.99 -3.09
C GLY A 339 -8.06 -14.47 -1.75
N PHE A 340 -8.25 -13.69 -0.68
CA PHE A 340 -7.80 -14.04 0.67
C PHE A 340 -8.52 -15.27 1.22
N TYR A 341 -9.85 -15.37 1.05
CA TYR A 341 -10.60 -16.58 1.42
C TYR A 341 -10.14 -17.81 0.68
N HIS A 342 -9.86 -17.67 -0.62
CA HIS A 342 -9.35 -18.79 -1.42
C HIS A 342 -7.93 -19.21 -0.99
N ALA A 343 -7.05 -18.25 -0.72
CA ALA A 343 -5.70 -18.51 -0.22
C ALA A 343 -5.74 -19.22 1.13
N TYR A 344 -6.58 -18.72 2.06
CA TYR A 344 -6.77 -19.33 3.37
C TYR A 344 -7.30 -20.79 3.25
N GLY A 345 -8.33 -21.01 2.43
CA GLY A 345 -8.86 -22.35 2.18
C GLY A 345 -7.82 -23.32 1.63
N LYS A 346 -7.00 -22.89 0.67
CA LYS A 346 -5.88 -23.71 0.14
C LYS A 346 -4.83 -24.01 1.22
N PHE A 347 -4.51 -23.05 2.05
CA PHE A 347 -3.53 -23.23 3.13
C PHE A 347 -4.05 -24.21 4.18
N CYS A 348 -5.30 -24.04 4.63
CA CYS A 348 -5.94 -24.95 5.58
C CYS A 348 -6.03 -26.38 5.03
N CYS A 349 -6.42 -26.54 3.75
CA CYS A 349 -6.47 -27.87 3.12
C CYS A 349 -5.08 -28.52 3.06
N LYS A 350 -4.03 -27.78 2.71
CA LYS A 350 -2.66 -28.32 2.72
C LYS A 350 -2.18 -28.73 4.11
N VAL A 351 -2.49 -27.92 5.12
CA VAL A 351 -2.13 -28.26 6.51
C VAL A 351 -2.86 -29.51 6.97
N ILE A 352 -4.14 -29.65 6.61
CA ILE A 352 -4.94 -30.83 6.95
C ILE A 352 -4.43 -32.07 6.19
N GLU A 353 -4.13 -31.99 4.88
CA GLU A 353 -3.52 -33.10 4.12
C GLU A 353 -2.17 -33.56 4.73
N GLN A 354 -1.37 -32.62 5.22
CA GLN A 354 -0.08 -32.96 5.86
C GLN A 354 -0.27 -33.60 7.25
N TYR A 355 -1.38 -33.31 7.94
CA TYR A 355 -1.76 -33.96 9.18
C TYR A 355 -2.44 -35.33 8.93
N GLU A 356 -3.25 -35.50 7.88
CA GLU A 356 -3.94 -36.73 7.53
C GLU A 356 -3.00 -37.84 7.05
N VAL A 357 -1.84 -37.48 6.47
CA VAL A 357 -0.78 -38.50 6.19
C VAL A 357 -0.27 -39.17 7.48
N ASN A 358 -0.50 -38.54 8.64
CA ASN A 358 -0.14 -39.07 9.97
C ASN A 358 -1.33 -39.54 10.83
N SER A 359 -2.57 -39.49 10.34
CA SER A 359 -3.78 -39.78 11.11
C SER A 359 -4.67 -40.79 10.41
N LYS A 360 -5.13 -41.81 11.17
CA LYS A 360 -5.99 -42.91 10.73
C LYS A 360 -7.47 -42.62 10.51
N TYR A 361 -7.91 -41.37 10.42
CA TYR A 361 -9.32 -41.00 10.27
C TYR A 361 -9.57 -40.06 9.09
N PRO A 362 -10.24 -40.50 8.01
CA PRO A 362 -10.51 -39.72 6.82
C PRO A 362 -11.97 -39.20 6.83
N ASP A 363 -12.28 -38.15 7.53
CA ASP A 363 -13.54 -37.42 7.30
C ASP A 363 -13.49 -36.00 7.88
N TYR A 364 -13.08 -35.01 7.05
CA TYR A 364 -13.30 -33.60 7.32
C TYR A 364 -13.44 -32.75 6.03
N PRO A 365 -13.99 -31.51 6.09
CA PRO A 365 -14.75 -30.85 5.02
C PRO A 365 -13.96 -30.23 3.86
N CYS A 366 -12.75 -30.69 3.55
CA CYS A 366 -12.00 -30.28 2.36
C CYS A 366 -12.72 -30.64 1.04
N ASN A 367 -13.60 -31.63 1.06
CA ASN A 367 -14.39 -32.03 -0.10
C ASN A 367 -15.33 -30.93 -0.62
N HIS A 368 -15.82 -30.01 0.23
CA HIS A 368 -16.68 -28.93 -0.21
C HIS A 368 -15.97 -27.85 -1.04
N VAL A 369 -14.70 -27.58 -0.80
CA VAL A 369 -13.89 -26.64 -1.57
C VAL A 369 -13.49 -27.27 -2.90
N ARG A 370 -13.16 -28.56 -2.90
CA ARG A 370 -12.79 -29.34 -4.10
C ARG A 370 -13.98 -29.53 -5.06
N LEU A 371 -15.18 -29.78 -4.54
CA LEU A 371 -16.40 -29.93 -5.33
C LEU A 371 -16.87 -28.58 -5.96
N LYS A 372 -16.58 -27.44 -5.31
CA LYS A 372 -16.86 -26.13 -5.89
C LYS A 372 -15.87 -25.79 -7.01
N GLN A 373 -14.61 -26.18 -6.89
CA GLN A 373 -13.61 -26.00 -7.96
C GLN A 373 -13.92 -26.87 -9.19
N LEU A 374 -14.34 -28.12 -9.01
CA LEU A 374 -14.73 -29.03 -10.10
C LEU A 374 -16.02 -28.59 -10.81
N LYS A 375 -16.90 -27.85 -10.14
CA LYS A 375 -18.09 -27.25 -10.78
C LYS A 375 -17.80 -26.00 -11.61
N ASP A 376 -16.72 -25.29 -11.28
CA ASP A 376 -16.29 -24.10 -12.03
C ASP A 376 -15.34 -24.44 -13.21
N GLU A 377 -14.76 -25.65 -13.22
CA GLU A 377 -13.96 -26.25 -14.31
C GLU A 377 -14.82 -27.26 -15.12
N LYS A 378 -15.93 -26.83 -15.74
CA LYS A 378 -16.56 -27.66 -16.77
C LYS A 378 -15.64 -27.73 -17.99
N PRO A 379 -15.21 -28.95 -18.42
CA PRO A 379 -14.47 -29.09 -19.65
C PRO A 379 -15.37 -28.74 -20.84
N ASN A 380 -14.79 -28.07 -21.84
CA ASN A 380 -15.38 -27.92 -23.16
C ASN A 380 -15.73 -29.31 -23.71
N GLU A 381 -16.98 -29.51 -24.08
CA GLU A 381 -17.44 -30.70 -24.80
C GLU A 381 -16.61 -30.90 -26.07
N PRO A 382 -16.18 -32.13 -26.39
CA PRO A 382 -15.53 -32.41 -27.65
C PRO A 382 -16.53 -32.22 -28.79
N GLN A 383 -16.17 -31.42 -29.78
CA GLN A 383 -16.90 -31.35 -31.04
C GLN A 383 -16.80 -32.72 -31.73
N VAL A 384 -17.94 -33.37 -31.88
CA VAL A 384 -18.10 -34.55 -32.71
C VAL A 384 -18.01 -34.09 -34.18
N ILE A 385 -16.93 -34.52 -34.85
CA ILE A 385 -16.78 -34.42 -36.29
C ILE A 385 -17.55 -35.62 -36.88
N SER A 386 -18.56 -35.32 -37.63
CA SER A 386 -19.16 -36.26 -38.60
C SER A 386 -19.32 -35.56 -39.94
#